data_f443576b7e723c13a859b7580c78f369
#
_entry.id   f443576b7e723c13a859b7580c78f369
#
_cell.length_a   1.000
_cell.length_b   1.000
_cell.length_c   1.000
_cell.angle_alpha   90.00
_cell.angle_beta   90.00
_cell.angle_gamma   90.00
#
_symmetry.space_group_name_H-M   'P 1'
#
loop_
_entity.id
_entity.type
_entity.pdbx_description
1 polymer ?
#
loop_
_entity_poly.entity_id
_entity_poly.type
_entity_poly.pdbx_seq_one_letter_code
_entity_poly.pdbx_strand_id
1 'polypeptide(L)'
;MKGYRIAFIRHGMTQANLDGRYIGTTDLPLCREGADQLYEKIEKYDYPSVQKVYTSPLKRCKQTISILQPNRLVAEMPELREMDFGKFENKTADELMNDPDYEQFIKGGLDNPPPNGESTREVINRCYEALNIIISDMMYEGLTNVAVCTHGGIIMNMLAGFG
;
A
#
# COMPACT_ATOMS: atom_id res chain seq x y z
N MET A 1 21.82 15.79 -15.90
CA MET A 1 20.36 15.48 -15.77
C MET A 1 20.09 15.10 -14.33
N LYS A 2 19.13 15.72 -13.61
CA LYS A 2 18.73 15.27 -12.27
C LYS A 2 17.84 14.04 -12.43
N GLY A 3 18.25 12.91 -11.82
CA GLY A 3 17.39 11.73 -11.75
C GLY A 3 16.55 11.77 -10.48
N TYR A 4 15.29 11.35 -10.57
CA TYR A 4 14.38 11.18 -9.43
C TYR A 4 14.18 9.71 -9.16
N ARG A 5 14.18 9.31 -7.88
CA ARG A 5 13.95 7.94 -7.44
C ARG A 5 12.80 7.89 -6.45
N ILE A 6 11.88 6.98 -6.69
CA ILE A 6 10.80 6.64 -5.76
C ILE A 6 10.92 5.15 -5.44
N ALA A 7 11.24 4.83 -4.19
CA ALA A 7 11.29 3.45 -3.71
C ALA A 7 9.93 3.05 -3.15
N PHE A 8 9.27 2.06 -3.75
CA PHE A 8 8.02 1.53 -3.23
C PHE A 8 8.28 0.45 -2.18
N ILE A 9 7.63 0.58 -1.03
CA ILE A 9 7.73 -0.34 0.09
C ILE A 9 6.33 -0.87 0.39
N ARG A 10 6.14 -2.18 0.27
CA ARG A 10 4.95 -2.83 0.78
C ARG A 10 5.07 -2.99 2.30
N HIS A 11 4.00 -2.71 3.04
CA HIS A 11 3.95 -2.93 4.47
C HIS A 11 4.30 -4.37 4.87
N GLY A 12 4.80 -4.58 6.08
CA GLY A 12 5.04 -5.89 6.68
C GLY A 12 3.74 -6.68 6.91
N MET A 13 3.86 -7.95 7.22
CA MET A 13 2.70 -8.84 7.39
C MET A 13 1.84 -8.45 8.60
N THR A 14 0.53 -8.60 8.42
CA THR A 14 -0.49 -8.56 9.47
C THR A 14 -1.01 -9.97 9.70
N GLN A 15 -1.73 -10.21 10.82
CA GLN A 15 -2.38 -11.49 11.06
C GLN A 15 -3.35 -11.86 9.92
N ALA A 16 -4.09 -10.91 9.40
CA ALA A 16 -5.00 -11.16 8.29
C ALA A 16 -4.31 -11.57 6.99
N ASN A 17 -3.06 -11.17 6.76
CA ASN A 17 -2.28 -11.67 5.63
C ASN A 17 -1.93 -13.16 5.81
N LEU A 18 -1.60 -13.59 7.04
CA LEU A 18 -1.36 -15.00 7.35
C LEU A 18 -2.64 -15.83 7.18
N ASP A 19 -3.78 -15.26 7.55
CA ASP A 19 -5.09 -15.92 7.48
C ASP A 19 -5.70 -15.88 6.06
N GLY A 20 -5.05 -15.24 5.08
CA GLY A 20 -5.54 -15.12 3.70
C GLY A 20 -6.81 -14.28 3.56
N ARG A 21 -7.00 -13.27 4.42
CA ARG A 21 -8.18 -12.40 4.42
C ARG A 21 -8.00 -11.18 3.54
N TYR A 22 -9.08 -10.75 2.90
CA TYR A 22 -9.14 -9.44 2.25
C TYR A 22 -9.09 -8.34 3.29
N ILE A 23 -8.06 -7.50 3.24
CA ILE A 23 -7.89 -6.35 4.14
C ILE A 23 -7.53 -5.12 3.32
N GLY A 24 -8.45 -4.22 3.22
CA GLY A 24 -8.29 -2.91 2.60
C GLY A 24 -8.20 -1.81 3.65
N THR A 25 -9.34 -1.21 3.96
CA THR A 25 -9.45 -0.08 4.90
C THR A 25 -9.41 -0.49 6.37
N THR A 26 -9.62 -1.76 6.68
CA THR A 26 -9.50 -2.26 8.06
C THR A 26 -8.09 -2.02 8.60
N ASP A 27 -8.00 -1.27 9.72
CA ASP A 27 -6.71 -0.78 10.23
C ASP A 27 -6.07 -1.74 11.24
N LEU A 28 -5.47 -2.81 10.72
CA LEU A 28 -4.74 -3.81 11.51
C LEU A 28 -3.26 -3.44 11.67
N PRO A 29 -2.66 -3.73 12.84
CA PRO A 29 -1.22 -3.61 13.04
C PRO A 29 -0.46 -4.74 12.36
N LEU A 30 0.88 -4.62 12.31
CA LEU A 30 1.76 -5.75 11.99
C LEU A 30 1.54 -6.88 13.02
N CYS A 31 1.60 -8.14 12.56
CA CYS A 31 1.74 -9.25 13.47
C CYS A 31 3.20 -9.36 13.95
N ARG A 32 3.44 -10.17 14.97
CA ARG A 32 4.78 -10.36 15.53
C ARG A 32 5.75 -10.87 14.47
N GLU A 33 5.36 -11.89 13.72
CA GLU A 33 6.15 -12.47 12.64
C GLU A 33 6.47 -11.44 11.57
N GLY A 34 5.52 -10.56 11.24
CA GLY A 34 5.71 -9.48 10.28
C GLY A 34 6.73 -8.44 10.75
N ALA A 35 6.72 -8.09 12.03
CA ALA A 35 7.70 -7.19 12.62
C ALA A 35 9.09 -7.85 12.68
N ASP A 36 9.18 -9.10 13.15
CA ASP A 36 10.43 -9.86 13.26
C ASP A 36 11.10 -9.98 11.88
N GLN A 37 10.34 -10.30 10.81
CA GLN A 37 10.86 -10.35 9.44
C GLN A 37 11.41 -9.00 8.95
N LEU A 38 10.82 -7.88 9.36
CA LEU A 38 11.36 -6.56 8.99
C LEU A 38 12.70 -6.29 9.66
N TYR A 39 12.86 -6.67 10.94
CA TYR A 39 14.14 -6.56 11.64
C TYR A 39 15.23 -7.43 11.00
N GLU A 40 14.92 -8.69 10.67
CA GLU A 40 15.84 -9.58 9.94
C GLU A 40 16.26 -8.99 8.57
N LYS A 41 15.32 -8.35 7.87
CA LYS A 41 15.62 -7.72 6.58
C LYS A 41 16.56 -6.52 6.70
N ILE A 42 16.46 -5.72 7.77
CA ILE A 42 17.39 -4.61 8.01
C ILE A 42 18.80 -5.13 8.26
N GLU A 43 18.95 -6.24 8.97
CA GLU A 43 20.24 -6.85 9.21
C GLU A 43 20.88 -7.44 7.95
N LYS A 44 20.04 -7.92 7.03
CA LYS A 44 20.48 -8.64 5.83
C LYS A 44 20.66 -7.77 4.60
N TYR A 45 19.92 -6.68 4.48
CA TYR A 45 19.87 -5.85 3.28
C TYR A 45 20.03 -4.37 3.60
N ASP A 46 20.79 -3.69 2.75
CA ASP A 46 20.88 -2.23 2.78
C ASP A 46 19.64 -1.60 2.16
N TYR A 47 18.84 -0.95 2.97
CA TYR A 47 17.70 -0.17 2.47
C TYR A 47 18.19 1.18 1.92
N PRO A 48 17.59 1.66 0.82
CA PRO A 48 18.00 2.93 0.24
C PRO A 48 17.82 4.08 1.23
N SER A 49 18.86 4.91 1.39
CA SER A 49 18.75 6.14 2.15
C SER A 49 17.86 7.11 1.38
N VAL A 50 16.77 7.56 1.98
CA VAL A 50 15.80 8.47 1.37
C VAL A 50 15.71 9.78 2.15
N GLN A 51 15.30 10.85 1.47
CA GLN A 51 15.17 12.19 2.06
C GLN A 51 13.84 12.39 2.78
N LYS A 52 12.77 11.75 2.26
CA LYS A 52 11.41 11.83 2.79
C LYS A 52 10.68 10.52 2.54
N VAL A 53 9.73 10.18 3.38
CA VAL A 53 8.84 9.03 3.23
C VAL A 53 7.41 9.51 3.13
N TYR A 54 6.69 9.04 2.12
CA TYR A 54 5.24 9.14 2.04
C TYR A 54 4.64 7.81 2.48
N THR A 55 3.61 7.84 3.32
CA THR A 55 3.04 6.60 3.86
C THR A 55 1.52 6.62 3.86
N SER A 56 0.93 5.46 3.61
CA SER A 56 -0.48 5.22 3.93
C SER A 56 -0.73 5.53 5.42
N PRO A 57 -1.90 6.09 5.78
CA PRO A 57 -2.23 6.39 7.16
C PRO A 57 -2.48 5.15 8.01
N LEU A 58 -2.57 3.95 7.39
CA LEU A 58 -2.88 2.71 8.11
C LEU A 58 -1.69 2.24 8.97
N LYS A 59 -2.01 1.71 10.15
CA LYS A 59 -1.04 1.30 11.19
C LYS A 59 0.08 0.42 10.64
N ARG A 60 -0.26 -0.59 9.84
CA ARG A 60 0.73 -1.51 9.25
C ARG A 60 1.80 -0.80 8.42
N CYS A 61 1.44 0.25 7.69
CA CYS A 61 2.41 1.05 6.93
C CYS A 61 3.26 1.92 7.85
N LYS A 62 2.64 2.61 8.82
CA LYS A 62 3.36 3.45 9.79
C LYS A 62 4.34 2.64 10.63
N GLN A 63 3.94 1.47 11.11
CA GLN A 63 4.82 0.56 11.84
C GLN A 63 5.97 0.04 10.98
N THR A 64 5.69 -0.30 9.71
CA THR A 64 6.73 -0.70 8.77
C THR A 64 7.79 0.38 8.61
N ILE A 65 7.38 1.63 8.42
CA ILE A 65 8.32 2.76 8.25
C ILE A 65 9.07 3.09 9.53
N SER A 66 8.44 2.98 10.69
CA SER A 66 9.15 3.20 11.96
C SER A 66 10.30 2.19 12.17
N ILE A 67 10.18 1.00 11.60
CA ILE A 67 11.23 -0.03 11.63
C ILE A 67 12.27 0.20 10.54
N LEU A 68 11.84 0.36 9.27
CA LEU A 68 12.75 0.39 8.11
C LEU A 68 13.47 1.74 7.91
N GLN A 69 12.83 2.84 8.29
CA GLN A 69 13.28 4.22 8.04
C GLN A 69 13.13 5.10 9.30
N PRO A 70 13.70 4.69 10.45
CA PRO A 70 13.62 5.48 11.67
C PRO A 70 14.24 6.87 11.45
N ASN A 71 13.69 7.87 12.10
CA ASN A 71 14.18 9.25 12.06
C ASN A 71 14.09 9.96 10.68
N ARG A 72 13.27 9.48 9.76
CA ARG A 72 12.98 10.17 8.49
C ARG A 72 11.75 11.06 8.63
N LEU A 73 11.73 12.12 7.82
CA LEU A 73 10.53 12.94 7.66
C LEU A 73 9.45 12.08 6.98
N VAL A 74 8.30 11.97 7.63
CA VAL A 74 7.18 11.15 7.15
C VAL A 74 5.97 12.04 6.87
N ALA A 75 5.40 11.91 5.68
CA ALA A 75 4.16 12.53 5.27
C ALA A 75 3.08 11.43 5.10
N GLU A 76 2.00 11.50 5.88
CA GLU A 76 0.85 10.62 5.72
C GLU A 76 -0.02 11.11 4.56
N MET A 77 -0.42 10.18 3.69
CA MET A 77 -1.24 10.46 2.50
C MET A 77 -2.43 9.49 2.44
N PRO A 78 -3.67 9.99 2.61
CA PRO A 78 -4.88 9.15 2.51
C PRO A 78 -5.02 8.45 1.15
N GLU A 79 -4.49 9.03 0.08
CA GLU A 79 -4.50 8.50 -1.27
C GLU A 79 -3.70 7.18 -1.39
N LEU A 80 -2.78 6.93 -0.44
CA LEU A 80 -1.96 5.72 -0.40
C LEU A 80 -2.62 4.55 0.36
N ARG A 81 -3.87 4.69 0.86
CA ARG A 81 -4.57 3.59 1.52
C ARG A 81 -4.85 2.44 0.56
N GLU A 82 -5.04 1.22 1.08
CA GLU A 82 -5.42 0.07 0.25
C GLU A 82 -6.84 0.25 -0.32
N MET A 83 -7.18 -0.53 -1.32
CA MET A 83 -8.53 -0.64 -1.86
C MET A 83 -9.51 -0.99 -0.75
N ASP A 84 -10.66 -0.34 -0.73
CA ASP A 84 -11.76 -0.70 0.16
C ASP A 84 -12.47 -1.95 -0.40
N PHE A 85 -12.40 -3.05 0.32
CA PHE A 85 -13.06 -4.29 -0.06
C PHE A 85 -14.52 -4.40 0.42
N GLY A 86 -15.05 -3.36 1.06
CA GLY A 86 -16.46 -3.28 1.46
C GLY A 86 -16.98 -4.54 2.15
N LYS A 87 -18.01 -5.18 1.58
CA LYS A 87 -18.60 -6.43 2.11
C LYS A 87 -17.59 -7.57 2.28
N PHE A 88 -16.45 -7.55 1.57
CA PHE A 88 -15.47 -8.62 1.60
C PHE A 88 -14.36 -8.40 2.64
N GLU A 89 -14.34 -7.23 3.30
CA GLU A 89 -13.37 -6.95 4.37
C GLU A 89 -13.37 -8.06 5.43
N ASN A 90 -12.17 -8.48 5.83
CA ASN A 90 -11.93 -9.50 6.85
C ASN A 90 -12.48 -10.91 6.55
N LYS A 91 -12.74 -11.22 5.28
CA LYS A 91 -13.16 -12.55 4.82
C LYS A 91 -12.09 -13.20 3.95
N THR A 92 -12.05 -14.52 3.97
CA THR A 92 -11.20 -15.30 3.05
C THR A 92 -11.93 -15.55 1.73
N ALA A 93 -11.17 -15.94 0.69
CA ALA A 93 -11.76 -16.38 -0.58
C ALA A 93 -12.70 -17.57 -0.40
N ASP A 94 -12.36 -18.52 0.49
CA ASP A 94 -13.19 -19.71 0.79
C ASP A 94 -14.52 -19.32 1.44
N GLU A 95 -14.50 -18.35 2.36
CA GLU A 95 -15.74 -17.82 2.99
C GLU A 95 -16.64 -17.10 1.98
N LEU A 96 -16.07 -16.59 0.87
CA LEU A 96 -16.76 -15.84 -0.17
C LEU A 96 -17.14 -16.68 -1.40
N MET A 97 -16.65 -17.92 -1.51
CA MET A 97 -16.73 -18.74 -2.72
C MET A 97 -18.16 -18.88 -3.31
N ASN A 98 -19.17 -18.92 -2.44
CA ASN A 98 -20.57 -19.07 -2.84
C ASN A 98 -21.35 -17.73 -2.81
N ASP A 99 -20.67 -16.61 -2.65
CA ASP A 99 -21.29 -15.29 -2.66
C ASP A 99 -21.37 -14.78 -4.11
N PRO A 100 -22.60 -14.51 -4.65
CA PRO A 100 -22.75 -14.05 -6.03
C PRO A 100 -22.06 -12.70 -6.29
N ASP A 101 -21.98 -11.83 -5.29
CA ASP A 101 -21.26 -10.54 -5.42
C ASP A 101 -19.76 -10.79 -5.56
N TYR A 102 -19.22 -11.78 -4.86
CA TYR A 102 -17.82 -12.17 -4.97
C TYR A 102 -17.52 -12.82 -6.32
N GLU A 103 -18.38 -13.69 -6.82
CA GLU A 103 -18.25 -14.24 -8.17
C GLU A 103 -18.21 -13.14 -9.24
N GLN A 104 -19.05 -12.12 -9.09
CA GLN A 104 -19.05 -10.98 -9.99
C GLN A 104 -17.76 -10.15 -9.86
N PHE A 105 -17.28 -9.93 -8.65
CA PHE A 105 -16.05 -9.19 -8.39
C PHE A 105 -14.81 -9.86 -8.99
N ILE A 106 -14.64 -11.19 -8.81
CA ILE A 106 -13.48 -11.92 -9.33
C ILE A 106 -13.47 -12.07 -10.86
N LYS A 107 -14.62 -11.91 -11.55
CA LYS A 107 -14.67 -11.81 -13.02
C LYS A 107 -13.89 -10.59 -13.52
N GLY A 108 -13.60 -9.65 -12.64
CA GLY A 108 -12.78 -8.49 -12.91
C GLY A 108 -13.53 -7.37 -13.62
N GLY A 109 -12.73 -6.40 -14.06
CA GLY A 109 -13.22 -5.17 -14.67
C GLY A 109 -12.92 -3.96 -13.81
N LEU A 110 -12.71 -2.83 -14.48
CA LEU A 110 -12.31 -1.60 -13.81
C LEU A 110 -13.44 -0.98 -12.97
N ASP A 111 -14.69 -1.22 -13.36
CA ASP A 111 -15.87 -0.58 -12.82
C ASP A 111 -16.77 -1.55 -12.04
N ASN A 112 -16.21 -2.63 -11.51
CA ASN A 112 -16.92 -3.66 -10.77
C ASN A 112 -16.45 -3.71 -9.30
N PRO A 113 -16.95 -2.80 -8.43
CA PRO A 113 -16.53 -2.76 -7.03
C PRO A 113 -17.15 -3.91 -6.22
N PRO A 114 -16.51 -4.30 -5.10
CA PRO A 114 -17.22 -5.05 -4.06
C PRO A 114 -18.37 -4.19 -3.50
N PRO A 115 -19.47 -4.79 -3.05
CA PRO A 115 -20.56 -4.03 -2.44
C PRO A 115 -20.07 -3.14 -1.28
N ASN A 116 -20.39 -1.87 -1.32
CA ASN A 116 -19.94 -0.83 -0.39
C ASN A 116 -18.42 -0.63 -0.37
N GLY A 117 -17.72 -1.04 -1.40
CA GLY A 117 -16.27 -0.88 -1.55
C GLY A 117 -15.89 0.01 -2.72
N GLU A 118 -14.62 -0.01 -3.07
CA GLU A 118 -13.99 0.82 -4.09
C GLU A 118 -13.76 0.01 -5.38
N SER A 119 -14.00 0.61 -6.53
CA SER A 119 -13.68 0.00 -7.84
C SER A 119 -12.17 0.12 -8.15
N THR A 120 -11.68 -0.75 -9.02
CA THR A 120 -10.28 -0.67 -9.50
C THR A 120 -10.02 0.67 -10.20
N ARG A 121 -10.99 1.23 -10.91
CA ARG A 121 -10.87 2.56 -11.53
C ARG A 121 -10.68 3.67 -10.51
N GLU A 122 -11.42 3.65 -9.41
CA GLU A 122 -11.27 4.63 -8.33
C GLU A 122 -9.89 4.52 -7.68
N VAL A 123 -9.42 3.29 -7.45
CA VAL A 123 -8.07 3.02 -6.94
C VAL A 123 -7.00 3.58 -7.88
N ILE A 124 -7.11 3.32 -9.19
CA ILE A 124 -6.17 3.82 -10.21
C ILE A 124 -6.13 5.35 -10.20
N ASN A 125 -7.29 6.00 -10.22
CA ASN A 125 -7.38 7.46 -10.21
C ASN A 125 -6.68 8.05 -8.97
N ARG A 126 -6.94 7.46 -7.81
CA ARG A 126 -6.33 7.85 -6.54
C ARG A 126 -4.81 7.62 -6.52
N CYS A 127 -4.34 6.54 -7.15
CA CYS A 127 -2.91 6.26 -7.31
C CYS A 127 -2.22 7.34 -8.16
N TYR A 128 -2.84 7.76 -9.26
CA TYR A 128 -2.30 8.85 -10.10
C TYR A 128 -2.29 10.19 -9.37
N GLU A 129 -3.32 10.48 -8.59
CA GLU A 129 -3.37 11.68 -7.75
C GLU A 129 -2.22 11.68 -6.74
N ALA A 130 -2.02 10.57 -6.02
CA ALA A 130 -0.91 10.41 -5.09
C ALA A 130 0.46 10.62 -5.76
N LEU A 131 0.69 10.02 -6.92
CA LEU A 131 1.95 10.16 -7.65
C LEU A 131 2.18 11.61 -8.10
N ASN A 132 1.16 12.30 -8.58
CA ASN A 132 1.25 13.70 -8.98
C ASN A 132 1.61 14.59 -7.78
N ILE A 133 1.03 14.36 -6.61
CA ILE A 133 1.36 15.09 -5.38
C ILE A 133 2.82 14.83 -5.00
N ILE A 134 3.25 13.56 -4.96
CA ILE A 134 4.61 13.17 -4.59
C ILE A 134 5.65 13.79 -5.53
N ILE A 135 5.43 13.70 -6.85
CA ILE A 135 6.34 14.25 -7.86
C ILE A 135 6.42 15.77 -7.74
N SER A 136 5.28 16.44 -7.56
CA SER A 136 5.22 17.89 -7.37
C SER A 136 5.98 18.33 -6.12
N ASP A 137 5.80 17.64 -5.01
CA ASP A 137 6.54 17.84 -3.77
C ASP A 137 8.05 17.67 -3.97
N MET A 138 8.44 16.58 -4.64
CA MET A 138 9.85 16.31 -4.93
C MET A 138 10.48 17.45 -5.73
N MET A 139 9.77 17.97 -6.71
CA MET A 139 10.25 19.09 -7.54
C MET A 139 10.31 20.39 -6.72
N TYR A 140 9.29 20.67 -5.92
CA TYR A 140 9.18 21.90 -5.14
C TYR A 140 10.22 21.94 -4.00
N GLU A 141 10.38 20.84 -3.27
CA GLU A 141 11.32 20.73 -2.15
C GLU A 141 12.75 20.37 -2.58
N GLY A 142 12.99 20.11 -3.88
CA GLY A 142 14.29 19.72 -4.42
C GLY A 142 14.73 18.31 -4.04
N LEU A 143 13.78 17.44 -3.68
CA LEU A 143 14.06 16.05 -3.32
C LEU A 143 14.32 15.21 -4.57
N THR A 144 15.28 14.30 -4.48
CA THR A 144 15.65 13.40 -5.58
C THR A 144 15.48 11.94 -5.25
N ASN A 145 15.31 11.60 -3.97
CA ASN A 145 15.22 10.23 -3.50
C ASN A 145 14.22 10.12 -2.34
N VAL A 146 13.07 9.51 -2.58
CA VAL A 146 12.00 9.35 -1.60
C VAL A 146 11.53 7.89 -1.54
N ALA A 147 10.83 7.52 -0.46
CA ALA A 147 10.14 6.24 -0.36
C ALA A 147 8.63 6.44 -0.25
N VAL A 148 7.88 5.46 -0.74
CA VAL A 148 6.42 5.38 -0.62
C VAL A 148 6.08 4.06 0.04
N CYS A 149 5.58 4.10 1.28
CA CYS A 149 5.11 2.92 1.97
C CYS A 149 3.59 2.77 1.83
N THR A 150 3.19 1.70 1.19
CA THR A 150 1.79 1.46 0.87
C THR A 150 1.48 -0.03 0.80
N HIS A 151 0.51 -0.45 0.00
CA HIS A 151 -0.07 -1.78 -0.05
C HIS A 151 0.17 -2.45 -1.41
N GLY A 152 0.03 -3.78 -1.45
CA GLY A 152 0.31 -4.56 -2.65
C GLY A 152 -0.54 -4.14 -3.85
N GLY A 153 -1.84 -3.96 -3.65
CA GLY A 153 -2.76 -3.51 -4.71
C GLY A 153 -2.41 -2.13 -5.24
N ILE A 154 -2.06 -1.22 -4.35
CA ILE A 154 -1.68 0.16 -4.72
C ILE A 154 -0.36 0.17 -5.52
N ILE A 155 0.66 -0.56 -5.08
CA ILE A 155 1.94 -0.65 -5.80
C ILE A 155 1.73 -1.21 -7.22
N MET A 156 0.94 -2.29 -7.35
CA MET A 156 0.65 -2.88 -8.66
C MET A 156 -0.05 -1.89 -9.60
N ASN A 157 -1.06 -1.16 -9.09
CA ASN A 157 -1.77 -0.16 -9.90
C ASN A 157 -0.88 1.03 -10.28
N MET A 158 -0.01 1.49 -9.38
CA MET A 158 0.95 2.55 -9.69
C MET A 158 1.94 2.12 -10.77
N LEU A 159 2.48 0.90 -10.67
CA LEU A 159 3.48 0.41 -11.62
C LEU A 159 2.87 0.03 -12.98
N ALA A 160 1.64 -0.46 -13.03
CA ALA A 160 0.95 -0.79 -14.28
C ALA A 160 0.74 0.43 -15.19
N GLY A 161 0.72 1.64 -14.64
CA GLY A 161 0.63 2.88 -15.40
C GLY A 161 1.93 3.29 -16.12
N PHE A 162 3.05 2.62 -15.84
CA PHE A 162 4.37 2.92 -16.43
C PHE A 162 4.91 1.78 -17.32
N GLY A 163 4.15 0.69 -17.50
CA GLY A 163 4.52 -0.48 -18.29
C GLY A 163 3.91 -0.52 -19.67
#